data_0dfcd470f95a2ff3590d3406a6d5e2d3
#
_entry.id   0dfcd470f95a2ff3590d3406a6d5e2d3
#
_cell.length_a   1.000
_cell.length_b   1.000
_cell.length_c   1.000
_cell.angle_alpha   90.00
_cell.angle_beta   90.00
_cell.angle_gamma   90.00
#
_symmetry.space_group_name_H-M   'P 1'
#
loop_
_entity.id
_entity.type
_entity.pdbx_description
1 polymer ?
#
loop_
_entity_poly.entity_id
_entity_poly.type
_entity_poly.pdbx_seq_one_letter_code
_entity_poly.pdbx_strand_id
1 'polypeptide(L)'
;KNVVVATTIDNGLEIGDEIITVDNIKCEEVADIKKQINSKEENDIITFKILRENKEKEIKSKVLLEGTNKIVGAVIITEYDYEINPQIDIKFKNSESGASGGLMLALTIYNAITEDDIIKGRTIAGTGTISLDGTVGEIDGIKYKIMGAAKNKVDIVFVPSANYEEAIMKKNKYKYNLEIVRVDTFKEAIEYLKK
;
A
#
# COMPACT_ATOMS: atom_id res chain seq x y z
N LYS A 1 -0.72 9.35 -14.72
CA LYS A 1 0.25 8.59 -13.89
C LYS A 1 1.42 9.51 -13.61
N ASN A 2 1.61 9.88 -12.36
CA ASN A 2 2.62 10.83 -11.92
C ASN A 2 3.47 10.19 -10.82
N VAL A 3 4.73 10.59 -10.71
CA VAL A 3 5.61 10.13 -9.62
C VAL A 3 5.80 11.28 -8.65
N VAL A 4 5.33 11.11 -7.42
CA VAL A 4 5.17 12.18 -6.44
C VAL A 4 5.95 11.89 -5.16
N VAL A 5 6.51 12.95 -4.55
CA VAL A 5 7.15 12.87 -3.24
C VAL A 5 6.09 12.84 -2.15
N ALA A 6 6.00 11.72 -1.43
CA ALA A 6 5.05 11.52 -0.33
C ALA A 6 5.60 11.98 1.02
N THR A 7 6.91 11.81 1.25
CA THR A 7 7.61 12.26 2.47
C THR A 7 9.06 12.57 2.12
N THR A 8 9.70 13.48 2.85
CA THR A 8 11.09 13.85 2.61
C THR A 8 11.80 14.26 3.90
N ILE A 9 13.13 14.14 3.92
CA ILE A 9 14.00 14.58 5.01
C ILE A 9 15.12 15.42 4.40
N ASP A 10 15.02 16.72 4.55
CA ASP A 10 16.04 17.77 4.26
C ASP A 10 16.99 17.48 3.06
N ASN A 11 16.41 17.17 1.92
CA ASN A 11 17.13 16.84 0.67
C ASN A 11 16.80 17.79 -0.48
N GLY A 12 16.06 18.88 -0.19
CA GLY A 12 15.59 19.88 -1.15
C GLY A 12 14.29 19.52 -1.86
N LEU A 13 13.86 18.27 -1.82
CA LEU A 13 12.53 17.87 -2.28
C LEU A 13 11.48 18.25 -1.24
N GLU A 14 10.24 18.50 -1.66
CA GLU A 14 9.10 18.79 -0.80
C GLU A 14 7.95 17.83 -1.09
N ILE A 15 7.08 17.62 -0.10
CA ILE A 15 5.89 16.79 -0.28
C ILE A 15 5.01 17.41 -1.36
N GLY A 16 4.59 16.58 -2.33
CA GLY A 16 3.79 17.00 -3.47
C GLY A 16 4.61 17.41 -4.71
N ASP A 17 5.95 17.37 -4.65
CA ASP A 17 6.76 17.53 -5.85
C ASP A 17 6.49 16.40 -6.83
N GLU A 18 6.10 16.74 -8.06
CA GLU A 18 5.98 15.78 -9.15
C GLU A 18 7.34 15.63 -9.85
N ILE A 19 7.90 14.44 -9.86
CA ILE A 19 9.21 14.15 -10.47
C ILE A 19 9.03 13.89 -11.95
N ILE A 20 9.66 14.73 -12.78
CA ILE A 20 9.61 14.64 -14.24
C ILE A 20 10.80 13.82 -14.78
N THR A 21 12.02 14.17 -14.35
CA THR A 21 13.23 13.45 -14.73
C THR A 21 14.18 13.31 -13.55
N VAL A 22 15.03 12.28 -13.63
CA VAL A 22 16.18 12.11 -12.74
C VAL A 22 17.42 12.02 -13.62
N ASP A 23 18.40 12.91 -13.40
CA ASP A 23 19.60 13.08 -14.27
C ASP A 23 19.24 13.14 -15.76
N ASN A 24 18.21 13.92 -16.12
CA ASN A 24 17.64 14.07 -17.46
C ASN A 24 16.99 12.83 -18.06
N ILE A 25 16.84 11.74 -17.30
CA ILE A 25 16.11 10.54 -17.72
C ILE A 25 14.69 10.64 -17.23
N LYS A 26 13.72 10.50 -18.13
CA LYS A 26 12.28 10.52 -17.78
C LYS A 26 11.95 9.34 -16.87
N CYS A 27 11.20 9.62 -15.80
CA CYS A 27 10.74 8.64 -14.83
C CYS A 27 9.21 8.62 -14.85
N GLU A 28 8.62 7.48 -15.13
CA GLU A 28 7.15 7.30 -15.14
C GLU A 28 6.64 6.51 -13.93
N GLU A 29 7.56 5.87 -13.22
CA GLU A 29 7.24 5.13 -12.01
C GLU A 29 8.42 5.07 -11.04
N VAL A 30 8.13 4.70 -9.79
CA VAL A 30 9.16 4.62 -8.73
C VAL A 30 10.31 3.69 -9.09
N ALA A 31 10.05 2.64 -9.89
CA ALA A 31 11.09 1.72 -10.34
C ALA A 31 12.17 2.43 -11.20
N ASP A 32 11.76 3.39 -12.04
CA ASP A 32 12.69 4.17 -12.86
C ASP A 32 13.62 5.01 -11.97
N ILE A 33 13.05 5.66 -10.95
CA ILE A 33 13.82 6.46 -9.99
C ILE A 33 14.80 5.60 -9.21
N LYS A 34 14.34 4.44 -8.70
CA LYS A 34 15.21 3.49 -7.99
C LYS A 34 16.39 3.04 -8.87
N LYS A 35 16.15 2.81 -10.15
CA LYS A 35 17.21 2.45 -11.10
C LYS A 35 18.26 3.55 -11.20
N GLN A 36 17.84 4.83 -11.27
CA GLN A 36 18.78 5.96 -11.34
C GLN A 36 19.56 6.09 -10.02
N ILE A 37 18.91 6.01 -8.87
CA ILE A 37 19.57 6.06 -7.56
C ILE A 37 20.59 4.92 -7.41
N ASN A 38 20.23 3.69 -7.81
CA ASN A 38 21.11 2.52 -7.71
C ASN A 38 22.32 2.59 -8.64
N SER A 39 22.27 3.39 -9.72
CA SER A 39 23.41 3.60 -10.64
C SER A 39 24.49 4.53 -10.09
N LYS A 40 24.22 5.21 -8.97
CA LYS A 40 25.12 6.15 -8.31
C LYS A 40 25.91 5.49 -7.19
N GLU A 41 26.98 6.16 -6.77
CA GLU A 41 27.69 5.82 -5.55
C GLU A 41 27.23 6.67 -4.37
N GLU A 42 27.56 6.25 -3.14
CA GLU A 42 27.29 7.05 -1.95
C GLU A 42 27.94 8.44 -2.04
N ASN A 43 27.22 9.48 -1.65
CA ASN A 43 27.55 10.89 -1.75
C ASN A 43 27.58 11.49 -3.16
N ASP A 44 27.27 10.70 -4.21
CA ASP A 44 27.04 11.27 -5.54
C ASP A 44 25.87 12.25 -5.51
N ILE A 45 25.94 13.24 -6.37
CA ILE A 45 24.82 14.17 -6.60
C ILE A 45 23.93 13.59 -7.67
N ILE A 46 22.63 13.55 -7.35
CA ILE A 46 21.54 13.20 -8.26
C ILE A 46 20.64 14.43 -8.46
N THR A 47 20.26 14.69 -9.69
CA THR A 47 19.48 15.88 -10.03
C THR A 47 18.06 15.49 -10.40
N PHE A 48 17.08 15.99 -9.66
CA PHE A 48 15.66 15.84 -9.93
C PHE A 48 15.15 17.08 -10.67
N LYS A 49 14.54 16.90 -11.83
CA LYS A 49 13.68 17.91 -12.42
C LYS A 49 12.27 17.65 -11.97
N ILE A 50 11.66 18.61 -11.30
CA ILE A 50 10.36 18.47 -10.67
C ILE A 50 9.38 19.55 -11.14
N LEU A 51 8.10 19.29 -10.96
CA LEU A 51 7.04 20.29 -11.01
C LEU A 51 6.57 20.59 -9.58
N ARG A 52 6.72 21.83 -9.12
CA ARG A 52 6.27 22.34 -7.83
C ARG A 52 5.42 23.57 -8.06
N GLU A 53 4.16 23.56 -7.63
CA GLU A 53 3.22 24.66 -7.86
C GLU A 53 3.14 25.09 -9.35
N ASN A 54 3.07 24.12 -10.25
CA ASN A 54 3.06 24.30 -11.71
C ASN A 54 4.32 25.01 -12.27
N LYS A 55 5.44 24.97 -11.55
CA LYS A 55 6.74 25.52 -12.00
C LYS A 55 7.79 24.44 -12.00
N GLU A 56 8.50 24.34 -13.12
CA GLU A 56 9.66 23.43 -13.18
C GLU A 56 10.80 23.96 -12.32
N LYS A 57 11.40 23.07 -11.56
CA LYS A 57 12.59 23.34 -10.73
C LYS A 57 13.59 22.19 -10.85
N GLU A 58 14.85 22.49 -10.63
CA GLU A 58 15.89 21.48 -10.46
C GLU A 58 16.31 21.41 -9.00
N ILE A 59 16.26 20.21 -8.46
CA ILE A 59 16.67 19.92 -7.08
C ILE A 59 17.84 18.96 -7.12
N LYS A 60 18.91 19.30 -6.44
CA LYS A 60 20.09 18.45 -6.28
C LYS A 60 20.10 17.82 -4.91
N SER A 61 20.07 16.50 -4.87
CA SER A 61 20.13 15.70 -3.65
C SER A 61 21.39 14.84 -3.62
N LYS A 62 21.80 14.41 -2.43
CA LYS A 62 22.86 13.41 -2.27
C LYS A 62 22.26 12.01 -2.19
N VAL A 63 22.96 11.06 -2.78
CA VAL A 63 22.69 9.66 -2.55
C VAL A 63 23.30 9.24 -1.22
N LEU A 64 22.50 8.64 -0.35
CA LEU A 64 22.85 8.18 0.99
C LEU A 64 22.78 6.64 1.04
N LEU A 65 23.40 6.05 2.04
CA LEU A 65 23.25 4.62 2.35
C LEU A 65 22.40 4.43 3.61
N GLU A 66 21.42 3.56 3.53
CA GLU A 66 20.67 3.03 4.66
C GLU A 66 20.84 1.50 4.69
N GLY A 67 21.76 1.03 5.52
CA GLY A 67 22.24 -0.36 5.44
C GLY A 67 22.94 -0.61 4.10
N THR A 68 22.39 -1.47 3.27
CA THR A 68 22.89 -1.77 1.91
C THR A 68 22.13 -1.03 0.81
N ASN A 69 21.09 -0.28 1.15
CA ASN A 69 20.22 0.39 0.21
C ASN A 69 20.69 1.82 -0.08
N LYS A 70 20.73 2.18 -1.35
CA LYS A 70 20.96 3.56 -1.79
C LYS A 70 19.64 4.32 -1.75
N ILE A 71 19.61 5.45 -1.08
CA ILE A 71 18.41 6.28 -0.88
C ILE A 71 18.72 7.77 -1.15
N VAL A 72 17.67 8.58 -1.26
CA VAL A 72 17.77 10.05 -1.38
C VAL A 72 17.03 10.77 -0.25
N GLY A 73 16.65 10.05 0.82
CA GLY A 73 15.93 10.64 1.94
C GLY A 73 14.51 11.11 1.60
N ALA A 74 13.86 10.48 0.63
CA ALA A 74 12.47 10.73 0.27
C ALA A 74 11.71 9.42 0.08
N VAL A 75 10.44 9.39 0.49
CA VAL A 75 9.48 8.37 0.08
C VAL A 75 8.77 8.88 -1.17
N ILE A 76 8.89 8.13 -2.24
CA ILE A 76 8.34 8.48 -3.55
C ILE A 76 7.30 7.43 -3.92
N ILE A 77 6.14 7.88 -4.40
CA ILE A 77 5.02 7.04 -4.82
C ILE A 77 4.66 7.30 -6.27
N THR A 78 4.03 6.34 -6.91
CA THR A 78 3.38 6.57 -8.20
C THR A 78 1.91 6.86 -7.94
N GLU A 79 1.44 8.03 -8.32
CA GLU A 79 0.01 8.38 -8.33
C GLU A 79 -0.59 8.09 -9.70
N TYR A 80 -1.85 7.66 -9.70
CA TYR A 80 -2.60 7.38 -10.89
C TYR A 80 -3.86 8.24 -10.91
N ASP A 81 -4.05 8.99 -11.98
CA ASP A 81 -5.34 9.65 -12.22
C ASP A 81 -6.31 8.62 -12.82
N TYR A 82 -7.44 8.49 -12.18
CA TYR A 82 -8.52 7.63 -12.65
C TYR A 82 -9.81 8.43 -12.78
N GLU A 83 -10.48 8.23 -13.89
CA GLU A 83 -11.90 8.55 -13.95
C GLU A 83 -12.68 7.36 -13.41
N ILE A 84 -13.31 7.53 -12.26
CA ILE A 84 -14.07 6.49 -11.59
C ILE A 84 -15.56 6.79 -11.76
N ASN A 85 -16.31 5.81 -12.29
CA ASN A 85 -17.76 5.88 -12.38
C ASN A 85 -18.35 4.56 -11.81
N PRO A 86 -19.16 4.60 -10.73
CA PRO A 86 -19.60 5.79 -9.99
C PRO A 86 -18.46 6.47 -9.22
N GLN A 87 -18.63 7.74 -8.91
CA GLN A 87 -17.67 8.46 -8.07
C GLN A 87 -17.66 7.87 -6.66
N ILE A 88 -16.48 7.62 -6.13
CA ILE A 88 -16.28 7.02 -4.80
C ILE A 88 -15.59 8.06 -3.92
N ASP A 89 -16.23 8.42 -2.80
CA ASP A 89 -15.67 9.29 -1.77
C ASP A 89 -15.36 8.44 -0.52
N ILE A 90 -14.07 8.33 -0.18
CA ILE A 90 -13.60 7.52 0.93
C ILE A 90 -13.07 8.44 2.03
N LYS A 91 -13.70 8.37 3.21
CA LYS A 91 -13.29 9.15 4.39
C LYS A 91 -12.57 8.25 5.39
N PHE A 92 -11.28 8.52 5.57
CA PHE A 92 -10.48 7.83 6.57
C PHE A 92 -10.30 8.67 7.83
N LYS A 93 -10.21 8.01 8.98
CA LYS A 93 -9.65 8.61 10.19
C LYS A 93 -8.11 8.53 10.11
N ASN A 94 -7.42 9.48 10.71
CA ASN A 94 -5.94 9.48 10.75
C ASN A 94 -5.33 8.18 11.31
N SER A 95 -6.06 7.47 12.17
CA SER A 95 -5.66 6.19 12.73
C SER A 95 -5.88 4.96 11.81
N GLU A 96 -6.54 5.16 10.68
CA GLU A 96 -6.92 4.09 9.74
C GLU A 96 -6.02 4.07 8.49
N SER A 97 -4.97 4.89 8.46
CA SER A 97 -3.99 4.93 7.39
C SER A 97 -3.05 3.72 7.43
N GLY A 98 -2.69 3.21 6.26
CA GLY A 98 -1.68 2.17 6.11
C GLY A 98 -2.04 1.14 5.05
N ALA A 99 -1.01 0.70 4.31
CA ALA A 99 -1.16 -0.22 3.18
C ALA A 99 -1.83 -1.55 3.55
N SER A 100 -1.73 -1.97 4.82
CA SER A 100 -2.30 -3.25 5.30
C SER A 100 -3.84 -3.30 5.32
N GLY A 101 -4.51 -2.16 5.11
CA GLY A 101 -5.97 -2.07 4.96
C GLY A 101 -6.47 -2.24 3.52
N GLY A 102 -5.57 -2.32 2.54
CA GLY A 102 -5.89 -2.27 1.12
C GLY A 102 -6.88 -3.32 0.67
N LEU A 103 -6.68 -4.59 1.07
CA LEU A 103 -7.61 -5.68 0.76
C LEU A 103 -9.05 -5.36 1.23
N MET A 104 -9.20 -4.93 2.48
CA MET A 104 -10.53 -4.68 3.04
C MET A 104 -11.18 -3.45 2.44
N LEU A 105 -10.39 -2.42 2.11
CA LEU A 105 -10.88 -1.25 1.38
C LEU A 105 -11.42 -1.66 0.00
N ALA A 106 -10.66 -2.44 -0.75
CA ALA A 106 -11.09 -2.92 -2.06
C ALA A 106 -12.36 -3.78 -1.98
N LEU A 107 -12.47 -4.67 -0.98
CA LEU A 107 -13.69 -5.45 -0.74
C LEU A 107 -14.89 -4.59 -0.37
N THR A 108 -14.68 -3.54 0.43
CA THR A 108 -15.75 -2.59 0.80
C THR A 108 -16.26 -1.84 -0.41
N ILE A 109 -15.35 -1.33 -1.26
CA ILE A 109 -15.70 -0.66 -2.50
C ILE A 109 -16.47 -1.61 -3.42
N TYR A 110 -15.93 -2.81 -3.64
CA TYR A 110 -16.57 -3.82 -4.49
C TYR A 110 -18.01 -4.11 -4.04
N ASN A 111 -18.21 -4.36 -2.74
CA ASN A 111 -19.56 -4.63 -2.21
C ASN A 111 -20.50 -3.42 -2.34
N ALA A 112 -19.97 -2.19 -2.30
CA ALA A 112 -20.77 -0.98 -2.42
C ALA A 112 -21.22 -0.67 -3.87
N ILE A 113 -20.42 -1.09 -4.88
CA ILE A 113 -20.70 -0.79 -6.29
C ILE A 113 -21.33 -1.96 -7.06
N THR A 114 -21.40 -3.14 -6.45
CA THR A 114 -22.05 -4.32 -7.06
C THR A 114 -23.44 -4.54 -6.46
N GLU A 115 -24.32 -5.14 -7.24
CA GLU A 115 -25.68 -5.47 -6.77
C GLU A 115 -25.69 -6.67 -5.80
N ASP A 116 -24.65 -7.49 -5.84
CA ASP A 116 -24.51 -8.67 -4.99
C ASP A 116 -24.07 -8.27 -3.57
N ASP A 117 -24.86 -8.54 -2.54
CA ASP A 117 -24.41 -8.49 -1.16
C ASP A 117 -23.52 -9.70 -0.85
N ILE A 118 -22.19 -9.53 -1.03
CA ILE A 118 -21.23 -10.60 -0.72
C ILE A 118 -20.98 -10.76 0.78
N ILE A 119 -21.41 -9.83 1.60
CA ILE A 119 -21.24 -9.88 3.06
C ILE A 119 -22.26 -10.83 3.70
N LYS A 120 -23.50 -10.86 3.23
CA LYS A 120 -24.58 -11.77 3.67
C LYS A 120 -24.79 -11.73 5.20
N GLY A 121 -24.71 -10.53 5.79
CA GLY A 121 -24.89 -10.33 7.24
C GLY A 121 -23.75 -10.84 8.12
N ARG A 122 -22.62 -11.30 7.56
CA ARG A 122 -21.44 -11.76 8.31
C ARG A 122 -20.58 -10.58 8.74
N THR A 123 -19.91 -10.70 9.87
CA THR A 123 -18.90 -9.74 10.32
C THR A 123 -17.53 -10.15 9.79
N ILE A 124 -17.01 -9.38 8.84
CA ILE A 124 -15.78 -9.72 8.12
C ILE A 124 -14.68 -8.73 8.49
N ALA A 125 -13.53 -9.24 8.82
CA ALA A 125 -12.29 -8.47 8.92
C ALA A 125 -11.24 -9.05 7.97
N GLY A 126 -10.15 -8.36 7.82
CA GLY A 126 -9.02 -8.86 7.05
C GLY A 126 -7.86 -7.89 7.08
N THR A 127 -6.80 -8.30 6.47
CA THR A 127 -5.61 -7.49 6.29
C THR A 127 -4.86 -7.96 5.06
N GLY A 128 -4.09 -7.09 4.48
CA GLY A 128 -3.29 -7.33 3.29
C GLY A 128 -3.06 -6.04 2.54
N THR A 129 -1.89 -5.86 1.99
CA THR A 129 -1.69 -4.85 0.93
C THR A 129 -2.42 -5.33 -0.31
N ILE A 130 -2.69 -4.43 -1.26
CA ILE A 130 -3.26 -4.80 -2.55
C ILE A 130 -2.49 -4.10 -3.66
N SER A 131 -2.15 -4.85 -4.69
CA SER A 131 -1.53 -4.34 -5.90
C SER A 131 -2.56 -4.13 -7.00
N LEU A 132 -2.19 -3.40 -8.08
CA LEU A 132 -3.09 -3.10 -9.20
C LEU A 132 -3.58 -4.36 -9.93
N ASP A 133 -2.80 -5.43 -9.91
CA ASP A 133 -3.16 -6.73 -10.49
C ASP A 133 -4.08 -7.57 -9.58
N GLY A 134 -4.40 -7.04 -8.39
CA GLY A 134 -5.23 -7.72 -7.39
C GLY A 134 -4.44 -8.66 -6.46
N THR A 135 -3.12 -8.72 -6.54
CA THR A 135 -2.29 -9.51 -5.63
C THR A 135 -2.38 -8.96 -4.20
N VAL A 136 -2.57 -9.85 -3.22
CA VAL A 136 -2.61 -9.53 -1.79
C VAL A 136 -1.27 -9.80 -1.17
N GLY A 137 -0.64 -8.76 -0.61
CA GLY A 137 0.70 -8.85 -0.05
C GLY A 137 0.75 -8.92 1.47
N GLU A 138 1.90 -9.36 1.97
CA GLU A 138 2.24 -9.53 3.37
C GLU A 138 2.13 -8.23 4.17
N ILE A 139 1.89 -8.39 5.49
CA ILE A 139 1.80 -7.28 6.45
C ILE A 139 2.51 -7.62 7.76
N ASP A 140 2.80 -6.58 8.53
CA ASP A 140 3.36 -6.72 9.87
C ASP A 140 2.26 -6.81 10.94
N GLY A 141 2.62 -7.46 12.06
CA GLY A 141 1.81 -7.45 13.29
C GLY A 141 0.51 -8.23 13.22
N ILE A 142 0.45 -9.30 12.41
CA ILE A 142 -0.74 -10.15 12.25
C ILE A 142 -1.32 -10.62 13.58
N LYS A 143 -0.48 -10.94 14.57
CA LYS A 143 -0.91 -11.37 15.91
C LYS A 143 -1.86 -10.37 16.60
N TYR A 144 -1.63 -9.08 16.42
CA TYR A 144 -2.48 -8.04 17.02
C TYR A 144 -3.79 -7.89 16.26
N LYS A 145 -3.78 -8.07 14.95
CA LYS A 145 -4.96 -8.03 14.10
C LYS A 145 -5.91 -9.18 14.42
N ILE A 146 -5.39 -10.40 14.59
CA ILE A 146 -6.20 -11.56 15.03
C ILE A 146 -6.79 -11.36 16.44
N MET A 147 -6.03 -10.76 17.37
CA MET A 147 -6.58 -10.41 18.69
C MET A 147 -7.71 -9.39 18.59
N GLY A 148 -7.53 -8.36 17.75
CA GLY A 148 -8.55 -7.34 17.51
C GLY A 148 -9.81 -7.93 16.89
N ALA A 149 -9.70 -8.80 15.90
CA ALA A 149 -10.81 -9.50 15.26
C ALA A 149 -11.58 -10.36 16.27
N ALA A 150 -10.88 -11.14 17.09
CA ALA A 150 -11.49 -11.97 18.13
C ALA A 150 -12.25 -11.13 19.18
N LYS A 151 -11.65 -10.01 19.62
CA LYS A 151 -12.30 -9.07 20.55
C LYS A 151 -13.61 -8.50 20.00
N ASN A 152 -13.65 -8.25 18.69
CA ASN A 152 -14.83 -7.70 18.01
C ASN A 152 -15.78 -8.79 17.49
N LYS A 153 -15.57 -10.06 17.85
CA LYS A 153 -16.43 -11.19 17.48
C LYS A 153 -16.64 -11.31 15.96
N VAL A 154 -15.54 -11.13 15.22
CA VAL A 154 -15.54 -11.25 13.77
C VAL A 154 -15.74 -12.73 13.38
N ASP A 155 -16.59 -12.99 12.38
CA ASP A 155 -16.85 -14.34 11.89
C ASP A 155 -15.68 -14.84 11.01
N ILE A 156 -15.24 -14.00 10.07
CA ILE A 156 -14.25 -14.34 9.05
C ILE A 156 -13.11 -13.31 9.05
N VAL A 157 -11.87 -13.80 9.00
CA VAL A 157 -10.68 -12.95 8.86
C VAL A 157 -9.87 -13.37 7.65
N PHE A 158 -9.78 -12.50 6.64
CA PHE A 158 -8.88 -12.69 5.51
C PHE A 158 -7.45 -12.34 5.87
N VAL A 159 -6.52 -13.22 5.50
CA VAL A 159 -5.10 -13.10 5.82
C VAL A 159 -4.26 -13.48 4.60
N PRO A 160 -3.21 -12.70 4.27
CA PRO A 160 -2.27 -13.08 3.22
C PRO A 160 -1.61 -14.43 3.51
N SER A 161 -1.29 -15.20 2.48
CA SER A 161 -0.63 -16.50 2.63
C SER A 161 0.63 -16.44 3.49
N ALA A 162 1.46 -15.42 3.32
CA ALA A 162 2.69 -15.23 4.09
C ALA A 162 2.46 -15.06 5.59
N ASN A 163 1.28 -14.55 5.99
CA ASN A 163 0.90 -14.34 7.39
C ASN A 163 0.02 -15.46 7.97
N TYR A 164 -0.39 -16.43 7.16
CA TYR A 164 -1.42 -17.39 7.54
C TYR A 164 -1.01 -18.28 8.72
N GLU A 165 0.19 -18.83 8.70
CA GLU A 165 0.67 -19.75 9.76
C GLU A 165 0.74 -19.05 11.14
N GLU A 166 1.26 -17.80 11.18
CA GLU A 166 1.29 -17.02 12.42
C GLU A 166 -0.13 -16.71 12.92
N ALA A 167 -1.05 -16.40 12.01
CA ALA A 167 -2.45 -16.15 12.34
C ALA A 167 -3.12 -17.40 12.96
N ILE A 168 -2.94 -18.57 12.37
CA ILE A 168 -3.45 -19.85 12.86
C ILE A 168 -2.85 -20.20 14.22
N MET A 169 -1.54 -20.06 14.38
CA MET A 169 -0.89 -20.27 15.68
C MET A 169 -1.50 -19.41 16.78
N LYS A 170 -1.76 -18.13 16.46
CA LYS A 170 -2.38 -17.19 17.40
C LYS A 170 -3.80 -17.56 17.74
N LYS A 171 -4.63 -17.90 16.74
CA LYS A 171 -6.00 -18.38 16.94
C LYS A 171 -6.03 -19.60 17.87
N ASN A 172 -5.21 -20.61 17.58
CA ASN A 172 -5.19 -21.88 18.32
C ASN A 172 -4.70 -21.70 19.77
N LYS A 173 -3.63 -20.90 19.97
CA LYS A 173 -3.08 -20.61 21.29
C LYS A 173 -4.12 -20.04 22.24
N TYR A 174 -4.98 -19.15 21.76
CA TYR A 174 -5.99 -18.47 22.59
C TYR A 174 -7.42 -19.00 22.38
N LYS A 175 -7.57 -20.05 21.56
CA LYS A 175 -8.85 -20.71 21.27
C LYS A 175 -9.91 -19.71 20.76
N TYR A 176 -9.51 -18.77 19.91
CA TYR A 176 -10.44 -17.79 19.36
C TYR A 176 -11.46 -18.46 18.43
N ASN A 177 -12.72 -18.08 18.60
CA ASN A 177 -13.83 -18.55 17.75
C ASN A 177 -14.02 -17.58 16.58
N LEU A 178 -13.22 -17.75 15.54
CA LEU A 178 -13.31 -17.03 14.26
C LEU A 178 -12.71 -17.91 13.17
N GLU A 179 -13.13 -17.72 11.94
CA GLU A 179 -12.54 -18.39 10.78
C GLU A 179 -11.39 -17.56 10.21
N ILE A 180 -10.25 -18.19 9.91
CA ILE A 180 -9.14 -17.55 9.20
C ILE A 180 -9.08 -18.11 7.81
N VAL A 181 -9.20 -17.24 6.83
CA VAL A 181 -9.18 -17.57 5.41
C VAL A 181 -7.92 -17.01 4.77
N ARG A 182 -7.12 -17.89 4.21
CA ARG A 182 -5.94 -17.53 3.44
C ARG A 182 -6.34 -17.01 2.07
N VAL A 183 -5.73 -15.90 1.65
CA VAL A 183 -5.94 -15.33 0.31
C VAL A 183 -4.62 -14.80 -0.25
N ASP A 184 -4.40 -15.04 -1.53
CA ASP A 184 -3.28 -14.49 -2.31
C ASP A 184 -3.75 -13.42 -3.29
N THR A 185 -5.05 -13.37 -3.57
CA THR A 185 -5.63 -12.41 -4.51
C THR A 185 -6.97 -11.86 -4.03
N PHE A 186 -7.30 -10.67 -4.49
CA PHE A 186 -8.61 -10.05 -4.29
C PHE A 186 -9.75 -10.93 -4.82
N LYS A 187 -9.52 -11.58 -5.95
CA LYS A 187 -10.49 -12.48 -6.58
C LYS A 187 -10.83 -13.67 -5.66
N GLU A 188 -9.84 -14.29 -5.04
CA GLU A 188 -10.06 -15.38 -4.08
C GLU A 188 -10.93 -14.97 -2.90
N ALA A 189 -10.72 -13.74 -2.37
CA ALA A 189 -11.55 -13.24 -1.28
C ALA A 189 -13.02 -13.05 -1.71
N ILE A 190 -13.27 -12.51 -2.92
CA ILE A 190 -14.61 -12.39 -3.48
C ILE A 190 -15.25 -13.77 -3.69
N GLU A 191 -14.54 -14.71 -4.32
CA GLU A 191 -15.04 -16.06 -4.59
C GLU A 191 -15.39 -16.80 -3.30
N TYR A 192 -14.59 -16.60 -2.25
CA TYR A 192 -14.88 -17.13 -0.93
C TYR A 192 -16.20 -16.56 -0.35
N LEU A 193 -16.39 -15.25 -0.43
CA LEU A 193 -17.58 -14.59 0.11
C LEU A 193 -18.86 -14.92 -0.64
N LYS A 194 -18.77 -15.23 -1.93
CA LYS A 194 -19.93 -15.60 -2.77
C LYS A 194 -20.49 -17.00 -2.45
N LYS A 195 -19.70 -17.87 -1.84
CA LYS A 195 -20.18 -19.20 -1.36
C LYS A 195 -21.19 -19.04 -0.23
#